data_fd306355e6d276dfb891ef2e6e35c703
#
_entry.id   fd306355e6d276dfb891ef2e6e35c703
#
_cell.length_a   1.000
_cell.length_b   1.000
_cell.length_c   1.000
_cell.angle_alpha   90.00
_cell.angle_beta   90.00
_cell.angle_gamma   90.00
#
_symmetry.space_group_name_H-M   'P 1'
#
loop_
_entity.id
_entity.type
_entity.pdbx_description
1 polymer ?
#
loop_
_entity_poly.entity_id
_entity_poly.type
_entity_poly.pdbx_seq_one_letter_code
_entity_poly.pdbx_strand_id
1 'polypeptide(L)'
;MFQLSEAIVSSVVAKGLVASRRTEKCHLFKVCCSRNFQTLSYEALKVNKPPSSEHVNNPKEKPELAKSIGAFQKLPLVMPSTDILQSALRKARRVRPTQGITNIAKRERNKGSKQLDTLMKELAVPLREYVERFPKKQSLHPYEKALLELTLGEGNYESVLFQVDFLRKRVVSVGKERASLCGKSSTKREAEDRLREGVEAVERAFAKDGFAVDELLSIAKTLRGMPVVDLETPTLCLVGAPNVGKSSLVRILSSGKPEVCNYPFTTRGILMGHMGSSTNRFQVTDTPGLLNRDDEERNNLEKLTLAVLSHLPTAILYVHDLTGECGTSPSDQFAIYAGLKQRFKDHLWIDVFSKCDILTSSHFEKYADCGALRVSVKTEEGLSELKATVDCVLNAQRNRIIATS
;
A
#
# COMPACT_ATOMS: atom_id res chain seq x y z
N MET A 1 -24.31 29.32 30.91
CA MET A 1 -24.03 28.05 30.23
C MET A 1 -22.53 27.83 29.97
N PHE A 2 -21.65 28.79 30.22
CA PHE A 2 -20.17 28.66 29.96
C PHE A 2 -19.35 28.17 31.17
N GLN A 3 -19.94 28.03 32.35
CA GLN A 3 -19.21 27.57 33.56
C GLN A 3 -19.32 26.06 33.83
N LEU A 4 -20.16 25.32 33.10
CA LEU A 4 -20.32 23.86 33.29
C LEU A 4 -19.35 23.04 32.43
N SER A 5 -18.72 23.63 31.40
CA SER A 5 -17.77 22.92 30.50
C SER A 5 -16.38 22.78 31.12
N GLU A 6 -15.91 23.77 31.88
CA GLU A 6 -14.58 23.73 32.50
C GLU A 6 -14.49 22.72 33.66
N ALA A 7 -15.56 22.52 34.38
CA ALA A 7 -15.62 21.55 35.48
C ALA A 7 -15.58 20.08 35.01
N ILE A 8 -16.10 19.80 33.81
CA ILE A 8 -16.13 18.44 33.26
C ILE A 8 -14.76 18.09 32.65
N VAL A 9 -14.10 19.04 31.98
CA VAL A 9 -12.77 18.83 31.44
C VAL A 9 -11.70 18.65 32.52
N SER A 10 -11.82 19.44 33.61
CA SER A 10 -10.94 19.29 34.76
C SER A 10 -11.13 17.95 35.51
N SER A 11 -12.35 17.43 35.54
CA SER A 11 -12.66 16.13 36.17
C SER A 11 -12.15 14.93 35.36
N VAL A 12 -12.16 14.97 34.03
CA VAL A 12 -11.66 13.88 33.17
C VAL A 12 -10.15 13.83 33.18
N VAL A 13 -9.47 14.99 33.16
CA VAL A 13 -8.00 15.06 33.26
C VAL A 13 -7.53 14.62 34.65
N ALA A 14 -8.24 15.00 35.72
CA ALA A 14 -7.89 14.59 37.09
C ALA A 14 -8.11 13.09 37.35
N LYS A 15 -9.15 12.48 36.75
CA LYS A 15 -9.42 11.04 36.90
C LYS A 15 -8.48 10.16 36.07
N GLY A 16 -7.98 10.63 34.94
CA GLY A 16 -6.95 9.94 34.15
C GLY A 16 -5.58 9.91 34.85
N LEU A 17 -5.25 10.96 35.58
CA LEU A 17 -4.00 11.09 36.35
C LEU A 17 -3.96 10.31 37.66
N VAL A 18 -5.12 10.05 38.29
CA VAL A 18 -5.21 9.30 39.56
C VAL A 18 -5.17 7.78 39.37
N ALA A 19 -5.51 7.27 38.20
CA ALA A 19 -5.40 5.83 37.90
C ALA A 19 -3.97 5.36 37.60
N SER A 20 -3.01 6.28 37.36
CA SER A 20 -1.59 5.97 37.06
C SER A 20 -0.69 5.93 38.32
N ARG A 21 -1.22 6.10 39.54
CA ARG A 21 -0.43 6.04 40.79
C ARG A 21 -0.41 4.67 41.46
N ARG A 22 -0.40 3.58 40.72
CA ARG A 22 0.08 2.29 41.24
C ARG A 22 1.24 1.81 40.39
N THR A 23 2.42 2.23 40.84
CA THR A 23 3.71 1.53 40.84
C THR A 23 3.83 0.32 39.91
N GLU A 24 4.19 0.56 38.68
CA GLU A 24 5.23 -0.28 38.05
C GLU A 24 6.32 0.66 37.54
N LYS A 25 7.36 0.78 38.36
CA LYS A 25 8.63 1.38 37.99
C LYS A 25 9.11 0.66 36.75
N CYS A 26 9.19 1.36 35.62
CA CYS A 26 9.88 0.91 34.43
C CYS A 26 11.29 0.43 34.76
N HIS A 27 11.46 -0.84 35.08
CA HIS A 27 12.75 -1.51 35.19
C HIS A 27 13.48 -1.66 33.84
N LEU A 28 12.87 -1.23 32.76
CA LEU A 28 13.49 -1.29 31.42
C LEU A 28 14.51 -0.19 31.14
N PHE A 29 14.52 0.89 31.93
CA PHE A 29 15.46 1.98 31.71
C PHE A 29 16.87 1.75 32.37
N LYS A 30 17.05 0.70 33.19
CA LYS A 30 18.32 0.38 33.87
C LYS A 30 19.13 -0.76 33.23
N VAL A 31 18.64 -1.44 32.21
CA VAL A 31 19.35 -2.59 31.62
C VAL A 31 20.23 -2.19 30.43
N CYS A 32 20.07 -0.99 29.87
CA CYS A 32 20.89 -0.55 28.73
C CYS A 32 22.20 0.21 29.08
N CYS A 33 22.45 0.54 30.35
CA CYS A 33 23.63 1.36 30.70
C CYS A 33 24.67 0.67 31.57
N SER A 34 24.65 -0.62 31.80
CA SER A 34 25.67 -1.31 32.57
C SER A 34 26.08 -2.65 31.98
N ARG A 35 26.95 -2.63 31.00
CA ARG A 35 27.93 -3.71 30.77
C ARG A 35 29.21 -3.14 30.14
N ASN A 36 30.24 -3.26 30.95
CA ASN A 36 31.64 -2.91 30.76
C ASN A 36 32.23 -3.26 29.39
N PHE A 37 32.91 -2.29 28.82
CA PHE A 37 33.99 -2.53 27.87
C PHE A 37 35.16 -3.24 28.56
N GLN A 38 35.43 -4.46 28.17
CA GLN A 38 36.75 -5.08 28.36
C GLN A 38 37.41 -5.18 26.99
N THR A 39 38.51 -4.44 26.92
CA THR A 39 39.54 -4.50 25.87
C THR A 39 40.13 -5.89 25.76
N LEU A 40 40.13 -6.48 24.59
CA LEU A 40 41.00 -7.60 24.24
C LEU A 40 41.90 -7.21 23.09
N SER A 41 43.18 -7.34 23.38
CA SER A 41 44.35 -7.03 22.59
C SER A 41 44.52 -7.91 21.34
N TYR A 42 45.06 -7.28 20.30
CA TYR A 42 45.61 -7.91 19.13
C TYR A 42 46.78 -8.84 19.47
N GLU A 43 46.74 -10.08 18.94
CA GLU A 43 47.95 -10.83 18.63
C GLU A 43 47.84 -11.49 17.27
N ALA A 44 48.93 -11.35 16.51
CA ALA A 44 49.14 -11.73 15.15
C ALA A 44 49.52 -13.22 15.00
N LEU A 45 49.06 -13.89 13.94
CA LEU A 45 49.77 -15.07 13.43
C LEU A 45 49.73 -15.12 11.90
N LYS A 46 50.92 -15.18 11.40
CA LYS A 46 51.59 -15.30 10.11
C LYS A 46 50.93 -16.14 9.02
N VAL A 47 50.90 -15.55 7.89
CA VAL A 47 51.33 -15.91 6.49
C VAL A 47 51.64 -17.39 6.21
N ASN A 48 50.96 -17.94 5.19
CA ASN A 48 51.53 -18.82 4.16
C ASN A 48 50.71 -18.74 2.83
N LYS A 49 51.42 -18.51 1.73
CA LYS A 49 50.98 -18.52 0.31
C LYS A 49 51.84 -19.55 -0.44
N PRO A 50 51.62 -19.99 -1.70
CA PRO A 50 50.41 -20.38 -2.47
C PRO A 50 50.57 -21.81 -3.07
N PRO A 51 49.79 -22.31 -4.03
CA PRO A 51 49.95 -21.94 -5.44
C PRO A 51 48.65 -21.84 -6.29
N SER A 52 48.87 -21.22 -7.43
CA SER A 52 47.98 -20.84 -8.53
C SER A 52 47.24 -21.98 -9.24
N SER A 53 45.97 -21.75 -9.62
CA SER A 53 45.40 -22.20 -10.90
C SER A 53 44.20 -21.33 -11.25
N GLU A 54 44.24 -20.82 -12.47
CA GLU A 54 43.23 -20.00 -13.11
C GLU A 54 41.90 -20.74 -13.28
N HIS A 55 40.80 -20.12 -12.84
CA HIS A 55 39.50 -20.29 -13.45
C HIS A 55 38.73 -18.97 -13.32
N VAL A 56 38.45 -18.40 -14.46
CA VAL A 56 37.55 -17.28 -14.68
C VAL A 56 36.17 -17.66 -14.10
N ASN A 57 35.79 -17.02 -13.02
CA ASN A 57 34.42 -17.06 -12.53
C ASN A 57 33.88 -15.61 -12.45
N ASN A 58 32.82 -15.37 -13.22
CA ASN A 58 31.99 -14.19 -13.19
C ASN A 58 31.71 -13.74 -11.74
N PRO A 59 31.74 -12.43 -11.49
CA PRO A 59 31.29 -11.91 -10.20
C PRO A 59 29.78 -12.23 -10.04
N LYS A 60 29.46 -13.15 -9.14
CA LYS A 60 28.10 -13.33 -8.64
C LYS A 60 27.66 -12.00 -8.06
N GLU A 61 26.74 -11.36 -8.73
CA GLU A 61 25.94 -10.28 -8.19
C GLU A 61 25.42 -10.74 -6.82
N LYS A 62 25.75 -9.97 -5.78
CA LYS A 62 25.13 -10.15 -4.46
C LYS A 62 23.63 -10.01 -4.68
N PRO A 63 22.81 -10.90 -4.12
CA PRO A 63 21.37 -10.71 -4.20
C PRO A 63 21.03 -9.35 -3.56
N GLU A 64 20.72 -8.33 -4.36
CA GLU A 64 19.96 -7.20 -3.89
C GLU A 64 18.73 -7.79 -3.20
N LEU A 65 18.55 -7.45 -1.93
CA LEU A 65 17.33 -7.78 -1.19
C LEU A 65 16.17 -7.26 -2.05
N ALA A 66 15.50 -8.16 -2.75
CA ALA A 66 14.39 -7.83 -3.62
C ALA A 66 13.38 -7.10 -2.72
N LYS A 67 13.21 -5.78 -2.96
CA LYS A 67 12.13 -5.00 -2.35
C LYS A 67 10.88 -5.83 -2.53
N SER A 68 10.15 -6.12 -1.46
CA SER A 68 8.89 -6.84 -1.55
C SER A 68 7.94 -5.99 -2.40
N ILE A 69 7.86 -6.34 -3.69
CA ILE A 69 7.02 -5.62 -4.64
C ILE A 69 5.58 -5.87 -4.19
N GLY A 70 4.86 -4.82 -3.82
CA GLY A 70 3.47 -4.89 -3.39
C GLY A 70 2.56 -5.57 -4.43
N ALA A 71 1.40 -6.05 -4.01
CA ALA A 71 0.47 -6.78 -4.86
C ALA A 71 0.02 -5.95 -6.08
N PHE A 72 -0.11 -4.64 -5.93
CA PHE A 72 -0.56 -3.74 -7.00
C PHE A 72 0.46 -3.58 -8.14
N GLN A 73 1.74 -3.68 -7.87
CA GLN A 73 2.79 -3.60 -8.89
C GLN A 73 2.88 -4.89 -9.73
N LYS A 74 2.36 -6.00 -9.23
CA LYS A 74 2.32 -7.31 -9.91
C LYS A 74 1.09 -7.52 -10.78
N LEU A 75 0.17 -6.56 -10.86
CA LEU A 75 -1.05 -6.66 -11.65
C LEU A 75 -0.74 -6.91 -13.14
N PRO A 76 -1.49 -7.77 -13.84
CA PRO A 76 -1.30 -8.01 -15.27
C PRO A 76 -1.59 -6.75 -16.10
N LEU A 77 -0.94 -6.63 -17.25
CA LEU A 77 -1.26 -5.57 -18.20
C LEU A 77 -2.64 -5.86 -18.82
N VAL A 78 -3.56 -4.93 -18.68
CA VAL A 78 -4.89 -5.01 -19.29
C VAL A 78 -4.85 -4.21 -20.59
N MET A 79 -5.35 -4.82 -21.68
CA MET A 79 -5.49 -4.16 -22.96
C MET A 79 -6.87 -3.51 -23.08
N PRO A 80 -7.02 -2.42 -23.86
CA PRO A 80 -8.32 -1.86 -24.17
C PRO A 80 -9.26 -2.88 -24.80
N SER A 81 -10.53 -2.80 -24.49
CA SER A 81 -11.55 -3.74 -25.02
C SER A 81 -11.56 -3.75 -26.55
N THR A 82 -11.45 -2.59 -27.18
CA THR A 82 -11.36 -2.42 -28.64
C THR A 82 -10.19 -3.17 -29.26
N ASP A 83 -9.02 -3.13 -28.63
CA ASP A 83 -7.81 -3.78 -29.14
C ASP A 83 -7.89 -5.30 -29.04
N ILE A 84 -8.47 -5.80 -27.94
CA ILE A 84 -8.74 -7.23 -27.76
C ILE A 84 -9.68 -7.73 -28.88
N LEU A 85 -10.79 -7.02 -29.12
CA LEU A 85 -11.77 -7.38 -30.13
C LEU A 85 -11.17 -7.37 -31.54
N GLN A 86 -10.49 -6.30 -31.90
CA GLN A 86 -9.86 -6.18 -33.24
C GLN A 86 -8.78 -7.24 -33.47
N SER A 87 -7.96 -7.53 -32.43
CA SER A 87 -6.95 -8.58 -32.52
C SER A 87 -7.58 -9.94 -32.72
N ALA A 88 -8.64 -10.25 -31.96
CA ALA A 88 -9.37 -11.52 -32.06
C ALA A 88 -10.01 -11.70 -33.44
N LEU A 89 -10.67 -10.66 -33.96
CA LEU A 89 -11.27 -10.68 -35.31
C LEU A 89 -10.21 -10.90 -36.39
N ARG A 90 -9.05 -10.22 -36.31
CA ARG A 90 -7.95 -10.42 -37.28
C ARG A 90 -7.43 -11.87 -37.26
N LYS A 91 -7.25 -12.43 -36.05
CA LYS A 91 -6.77 -13.81 -35.90
C LYS A 91 -7.80 -14.83 -36.42
N ALA A 92 -9.09 -14.66 -36.09
CA ALA A 92 -10.16 -15.52 -36.55
C ALA A 92 -10.25 -15.56 -38.10
N ARG A 93 -10.16 -14.40 -38.76
CA ARG A 93 -10.19 -14.32 -40.24
C ARG A 93 -9.06 -15.06 -40.94
N ARG A 94 -7.94 -15.25 -40.29
CA ARG A 94 -6.76 -15.95 -40.84
C ARG A 94 -6.84 -17.47 -40.73
N VAL A 95 -7.82 -18.01 -40.02
CA VAL A 95 -7.99 -19.45 -39.80
C VAL A 95 -8.36 -20.12 -41.11
N ARG A 96 -7.59 -21.13 -41.47
CA ARG A 96 -7.81 -21.96 -42.70
C ARG A 96 -8.63 -23.21 -42.36
N PRO A 97 -9.36 -23.76 -43.34
CA PRO A 97 -10.05 -25.05 -43.18
C PRO A 97 -9.03 -26.17 -42.96
N THR A 98 -9.49 -27.30 -42.42
CA THR A 98 -8.69 -28.51 -42.28
C THR A 98 -8.31 -29.03 -43.70
N GLN A 99 -7.05 -29.41 -43.88
CA GLN A 99 -6.55 -30.02 -45.11
C GLN A 99 -7.25 -31.36 -45.36
N GLY A 100 -7.37 -31.77 -46.65
CA GLY A 100 -7.96 -33.05 -47.04
C GLY A 100 -9.49 -33.09 -47.16
N ILE A 101 -10.20 -31.98 -46.90
CA ILE A 101 -11.65 -31.92 -47.10
C ILE A 101 -11.93 -31.55 -48.55
N THR A 102 -12.38 -32.51 -49.34
CA THR A 102 -12.71 -32.35 -50.79
C THR A 102 -14.08 -31.73 -50.99
N ASN A 103 -15.09 -32.09 -50.18
CA ASN A 103 -16.44 -31.54 -50.25
C ASN A 103 -16.47 -30.07 -49.85
N ILE A 104 -16.87 -29.19 -50.77
CA ILE A 104 -16.87 -27.73 -50.63
C ILE A 104 -17.76 -27.30 -49.45
N ALA A 105 -18.97 -27.82 -49.30
CA ALA A 105 -19.86 -27.47 -48.21
C ALA A 105 -19.29 -27.89 -46.84
N LYS A 106 -18.70 -29.09 -46.76
CA LYS A 106 -18.02 -29.57 -45.55
C LYS A 106 -16.79 -28.74 -45.20
N ARG A 107 -16.04 -28.29 -46.21
CA ARG A 107 -14.89 -27.43 -46.06
C ARG A 107 -15.26 -26.06 -45.49
N GLU A 108 -16.31 -25.40 -46.04
CA GLU A 108 -16.72 -24.09 -45.52
C GLU A 108 -17.35 -24.18 -44.11
N ARG A 109 -18.12 -25.23 -43.80
CA ARG A 109 -18.57 -25.49 -42.42
C ARG A 109 -17.44 -25.63 -41.45
N ASN A 110 -16.43 -26.41 -41.80
CA ASN A 110 -15.24 -26.62 -40.96
C ASN A 110 -14.48 -25.31 -40.75
N LYS A 111 -14.29 -24.53 -41.80
CA LYS A 111 -13.65 -23.22 -41.75
C LYS A 111 -14.44 -22.27 -40.83
N GLY A 112 -15.75 -22.13 -41.05
CA GLY A 112 -16.59 -21.21 -40.27
C GLY A 112 -16.62 -21.56 -38.78
N SER A 113 -16.85 -22.85 -38.43
CA SER A 113 -16.81 -23.30 -37.06
C SER A 113 -15.46 -23.00 -36.40
N LYS A 114 -14.33 -23.28 -37.07
CA LYS A 114 -12.99 -22.99 -36.54
C LYS A 114 -12.74 -21.50 -36.39
N GLN A 115 -13.23 -20.67 -37.30
CA GLN A 115 -13.10 -19.21 -37.16
C GLN A 115 -13.87 -18.69 -35.96
N LEU A 116 -15.09 -19.16 -35.71
CA LEU A 116 -15.88 -18.81 -34.52
C LEU A 116 -15.26 -19.33 -33.23
N ASP A 117 -14.76 -20.56 -33.23
CA ASP A 117 -14.02 -21.11 -32.07
C ASP A 117 -12.75 -20.31 -31.75
N THR A 118 -12.02 -19.87 -32.78
CA THR A 118 -10.84 -19.05 -32.61
C THR A 118 -11.21 -17.66 -32.06
N LEU A 119 -12.25 -17.02 -32.64
CA LEU A 119 -12.74 -15.73 -32.16
C LEU A 119 -13.12 -15.79 -30.69
N MET A 120 -13.89 -16.80 -30.31
CA MET A 120 -14.28 -17.04 -28.93
C MET A 120 -13.09 -17.22 -28.02
N LYS A 121 -12.10 -18.03 -28.42
CA LYS A 121 -10.89 -18.28 -27.60
C LYS A 121 -10.04 -17.04 -27.44
N GLU A 122 -9.80 -16.31 -28.53
CA GLU A 122 -8.98 -15.09 -28.51
C GLU A 122 -9.60 -13.96 -27.66
N LEU A 123 -10.92 -13.95 -27.49
CA LEU A 123 -11.61 -13.05 -26.57
C LEU A 123 -11.61 -13.60 -25.14
N ALA A 124 -11.90 -14.88 -24.94
CA ALA A 124 -12.12 -15.45 -23.63
C ALA A 124 -10.84 -15.69 -22.84
N VAL A 125 -9.71 -16.01 -23.51
CA VAL A 125 -8.44 -16.32 -22.83
C VAL A 125 -7.88 -15.10 -22.08
N PRO A 126 -7.74 -13.90 -22.67
CA PRO A 126 -7.26 -12.72 -21.94
C PRO A 126 -8.17 -12.37 -20.76
N LEU A 127 -9.50 -12.43 -20.95
CA LEU A 127 -10.45 -12.13 -19.87
C LEU A 127 -10.31 -13.12 -18.70
N ARG A 128 -10.08 -14.39 -19.01
CA ARG A 128 -9.82 -15.40 -17.99
C ARG A 128 -8.53 -15.10 -17.22
N GLU A 129 -7.46 -14.79 -17.94
CA GLU A 129 -6.17 -14.42 -17.33
C GLU A 129 -6.30 -13.21 -16.40
N TYR A 130 -7.10 -12.21 -16.77
CA TYR A 130 -7.36 -11.06 -15.89
C TYR A 130 -8.04 -11.50 -14.60
N VAL A 131 -9.13 -12.26 -14.69
CA VAL A 131 -9.86 -12.73 -13.50
C VAL A 131 -9.01 -13.61 -12.58
N GLU A 132 -8.10 -14.43 -13.15
CA GLU A 132 -7.23 -15.33 -12.39
C GLU A 132 -6.03 -14.62 -11.79
N ARG A 133 -5.45 -13.61 -12.45
CA ARG A 133 -4.22 -12.93 -12.04
C ARG A 133 -4.44 -11.67 -11.21
N PHE A 134 -5.61 -11.08 -11.23
CA PHE A 134 -5.94 -10.02 -10.29
C PHE A 134 -6.10 -10.59 -8.89
N PRO A 135 -5.45 -10.00 -7.86
CA PRO A 135 -5.49 -10.54 -6.51
C PRO A 135 -6.91 -10.47 -5.95
N LYS A 136 -7.33 -11.53 -5.27
CA LYS A 136 -8.58 -11.50 -4.53
C LYS A 136 -8.42 -10.55 -3.33
N LYS A 137 -9.42 -9.71 -3.04
CA LYS A 137 -9.38 -8.78 -1.89
C LYS A 137 -9.02 -9.49 -0.60
N GLN A 138 -9.49 -10.71 -0.39
CA GLN A 138 -9.20 -11.51 0.81
C GLN A 138 -7.73 -11.86 0.98
N SER A 139 -6.97 -12.01 -0.11
CA SER A 139 -5.53 -12.35 -0.11
C SER A 139 -4.60 -11.14 -0.02
N LEU A 140 -5.12 -9.92 -0.12
CA LEU A 140 -4.34 -8.70 0.03
C LEU A 140 -3.98 -8.45 1.48
N HIS A 141 -2.84 -7.80 1.71
CA HIS A 141 -2.49 -7.29 3.03
C HIS A 141 -3.56 -6.29 3.53
N PRO A 142 -3.88 -6.23 4.83
CA PRO A 142 -4.92 -5.32 5.36
C PRO A 142 -4.72 -3.85 4.96
N TYR A 143 -3.48 -3.37 4.91
CA TYR A 143 -3.14 -2.04 4.41
C TYR A 143 -3.51 -1.86 2.93
N GLU A 144 -3.20 -2.83 2.08
CA GLU A 144 -3.55 -2.78 0.65
C GLU A 144 -5.08 -2.84 0.44
N LYS A 145 -5.81 -3.59 1.29
CA LYS A 145 -7.29 -3.58 1.29
C LYS A 145 -7.83 -2.18 1.59
N ALA A 146 -7.32 -1.53 2.62
CA ALA A 146 -7.73 -0.18 2.97
C ALA A 146 -7.42 0.82 1.84
N LEU A 147 -6.26 0.73 1.19
CA LEU A 147 -5.93 1.56 0.01
C LEU A 147 -6.89 1.33 -1.14
N LEU A 148 -7.25 0.08 -1.40
CA LEU A 148 -8.17 -0.29 -2.48
C LEU A 148 -9.56 0.30 -2.22
N GLU A 149 -10.06 0.22 -0.99
CA GLU A 149 -11.36 0.79 -0.58
C GLU A 149 -11.36 2.33 -0.62
N LEU A 150 -10.28 2.97 -0.17
CA LEU A 150 -10.12 4.43 -0.24
C LEU A 150 -10.07 4.94 -1.68
N THR A 151 -9.58 4.13 -2.62
CA THR A 151 -9.40 4.52 -4.02
C THR A 151 -10.64 4.28 -4.87
N LEU A 152 -11.27 3.13 -4.72
CA LEU A 152 -12.33 2.65 -5.61
C LEU A 152 -13.71 2.68 -4.96
N GLY A 153 -13.77 2.82 -3.64
CA GLY A 153 -14.98 2.58 -2.86
C GLY A 153 -15.19 1.10 -2.56
N GLU A 154 -16.09 0.84 -1.62
CA GLU A 154 -16.39 -0.52 -1.19
C GLU A 154 -17.11 -1.32 -2.27
N GLY A 155 -16.66 -2.55 -2.53
CA GLY A 155 -17.28 -3.49 -3.46
C GLY A 155 -17.07 -3.21 -4.94
N ASN A 156 -16.55 -2.07 -5.35
CA ASN A 156 -16.41 -1.72 -6.77
C ASN A 156 -15.38 -2.62 -7.48
N TYR A 157 -14.27 -2.91 -6.82
CA TYR A 157 -13.21 -3.78 -7.36
C TYR A 157 -13.74 -5.18 -7.72
N GLU A 158 -14.46 -5.81 -6.80
CA GLU A 158 -15.05 -7.14 -6.99
C GLU A 158 -16.14 -7.11 -8.04
N SER A 159 -16.93 -6.04 -8.09
CA SER A 159 -18.01 -5.85 -9.08
C SER A 159 -17.44 -5.83 -10.49
N VAL A 160 -16.36 -5.10 -10.74
CA VAL A 160 -15.72 -5.03 -12.07
C VAL A 160 -15.12 -6.37 -12.46
N LEU A 161 -14.44 -7.07 -11.57
CA LEU A 161 -13.93 -8.43 -11.86
C LEU A 161 -15.06 -9.41 -12.17
N PHE A 162 -16.18 -9.33 -11.46
CA PHE A 162 -17.36 -10.13 -11.73
C PHE A 162 -17.93 -9.82 -13.12
N GLN A 163 -18.02 -8.55 -13.50
CA GLN A 163 -18.51 -8.14 -14.83
C GLN A 163 -17.60 -8.65 -15.96
N VAL A 164 -16.28 -8.62 -15.76
CA VAL A 164 -15.32 -9.20 -16.73
C VAL A 164 -15.48 -10.71 -16.85
N ASP A 165 -15.70 -11.45 -15.76
CA ASP A 165 -15.98 -12.88 -15.82
C ASP A 165 -17.34 -13.18 -16.47
N PHE A 166 -18.33 -12.35 -16.20
CA PHE A 166 -19.65 -12.44 -16.87
C PHE A 166 -19.53 -12.25 -18.39
N LEU A 167 -18.80 -11.22 -18.83
CA LEU A 167 -18.50 -10.99 -20.25
C LEU A 167 -17.80 -12.21 -20.86
N ARG A 168 -16.78 -12.76 -20.20
CA ARG A 168 -16.08 -13.97 -20.63
C ARG A 168 -17.04 -15.14 -20.82
N LYS A 169 -17.88 -15.43 -19.83
CA LYS A 169 -18.88 -16.51 -19.88
C LYS A 169 -19.87 -16.31 -21.03
N ARG A 170 -20.32 -15.08 -21.23
CA ARG A 170 -21.26 -14.72 -22.31
C ARG A 170 -20.63 -14.93 -23.68
N VAL A 171 -19.42 -14.47 -23.92
CA VAL A 171 -18.67 -14.67 -25.17
C VAL A 171 -18.49 -16.16 -25.46
N VAL A 172 -18.15 -16.96 -24.45
CA VAL A 172 -18.00 -18.41 -24.59
C VAL A 172 -19.33 -19.08 -24.94
N SER A 173 -20.41 -18.69 -24.29
CA SER A 173 -21.76 -19.24 -24.56
C SER A 173 -22.20 -18.94 -26.01
N VAL A 174 -22.17 -17.67 -26.41
CA VAL A 174 -22.57 -17.26 -27.78
C VAL A 174 -21.65 -17.87 -28.82
N GLY A 175 -20.32 -17.86 -28.58
CA GLY A 175 -19.37 -18.45 -29.53
C GLY A 175 -19.58 -19.93 -29.77
N LYS A 176 -19.80 -20.73 -28.72
CA LYS A 176 -20.12 -22.16 -28.83
C LYS A 176 -21.43 -22.43 -29.59
N GLU A 177 -22.47 -21.68 -29.28
CA GLU A 177 -23.75 -21.78 -29.94
C GLU A 177 -23.58 -21.51 -31.43
N ARG A 178 -22.97 -20.40 -31.82
CA ARG A 178 -22.79 -20.01 -33.23
C ARG A 178 -21.86 -20.94 -34.00
N ALA A 179 -20.80 -21.42 -33.39
CA ALA A 179 -19.92 -22.43 -33.99
C ALA A 179 -20.64 -23.74 -34.25
N SER A 180 -21.49 -24.20 -33.32
CA SER A 180 -22.32 -25.38 -33.48
C SER A 180 -23.34 -25.22 -34.65
N LEU A 181 -24.04 -24.07 -34.71
CA LEU A 181 -24.96 -23.76 -35.78
C LEU A 181 -24.28 -23.75 -37.17
N CYS A 182 -23.12 -23.11 -37.28
CA CYS A 182 -22.31 -23.09 -38.48
C CYS A 182 -21.88 -24.52 -38.90
N GLY A 183 -21.49 -25.36 -37.94
CA GLY A 183 -21.11 -26.76 -38.18
C GLY A 183 -22.23 -27.64 -38.67
N LYS A 184 -23.50 -27.28 -38.43
CA LYS A 184 -24.71 -28.00 -38.86
C LYS A 184 -25.26 -27.55 -40.22
N SER A 185 -24.66 -26.55 -40.88
CA SER A 185 -25.12 -26.03 -42.18
C SER A 185 -25.12 -27.11 -43.24
N SER A 186 -26.11 -27.13 -44.11
CA SER A 186 -26.24 -28.13 -45.21
C SER A 186 -25.48 -27.69 -46.44
N THR A 187 -25.52 -26.41 -46.79
CA THR A 187 -24.94 -25.84 -48.00
C THR A 187 -23.76 -24.92 -47.72
N LYS A 188 -22.95 -24.64 -48.74
CA LYS A 188 -21.86 -23.67 -48.68
C LYS A 188 -22.40 -22.28 -48.29
N ARG A 189 -23.44 -21.80 -48.97
CA ARG A 189 -24.05 -20.48 -48.75
C ARG A 189 -24.56 -20.33 -47.31
N GLU A 190 -25.26 -21.33 -46.81
CA GLU A 190 -25.77 -21.36 -45.45
C GLU A 190 -24.58 -21.29 -44.42
N ALA A 191 -23.48 -21.98 -44.67
CA ALA A 191 -22.30 -21.94 -43.81
C ALA A 191 -21.66 -20.54 -43.77
N GLU A 192 -21.59 -19.86 -44.93
CA GLU A 192 -21.06 -18.50 -45.04
C GLU A 192 -21.97 -17.48 -44.33
N ASP A 193 -23.31 -17.59 -44.52
CA ASP A 193 -24.25 -16.71 -43.83
C ASP A 193 -24.24 -16.90 -42.31
N ARG A 194 -24.22 -18.16 -41.83
CA ARG A 194 -24.13 -18.47 -40.40
C ARG A 194 -22.81 -18.06 -39.79
N LEU A 195 -21.71 -18.11 -40.52
CA LEU A 195 -20.43 -17.57 -40.10
C LEU A 195 -20.52 -16.06 -39.90
N ARG A 196 -21.08 -15.32 -40.87
CA ARG A 196 -21.24 -13.86 -40.77
C ARG A 196 -22.10 -13.49 -39.57
N GLU A 197 -23.29 -14.08 -39.45
CA GLU A 197 -24.18 -13.87 -38.31
C GLU A 197 -23.53 -14.24 -36.96
N GLY A 198 -22.73 -15.31 -36.94
CA GLY A 198 -22.02 -15.76 -35.78
C GLY A 198 -20.95 -14.76 -35.31
N VAL A 199 -20.16 -14.26 -36.26
CA VAL A 199 -19.15 -13.20 -35.96
C VAL A 199 -19.82 -11.95 -35.41
N GLU A 200 -20.88 -11.46 -36.08
CA GLU A 200 -21.64 -10.29 -35.63
C GLU A 200 -22.28 -10.49 -34.24
N ALA A 201 -22.76 -11.71 -33.94
CA ALA A 201 -23.35 -12.03 -32.64
C ALA A 201 -22.32 -12.02 -31.54
N VAL A 202 -21.12 -12.58 -31.77
CA VAL A 202 -20.01 -12.56 -30.78
C VAL A 202 -19.50 -11.13 -30.60
N GLU A 203 -19.35 -10.38 -31.69
CA GLU A 203 -18.92 -8.97 -31.66
C GLU A 203 -19.92 -8.12 -30.87
N ARG A 204 -21.22 -8.22 -31.13
CA ARG A 204 -22.26 -7.52 -30.35
C ARG A 204 -22.27 -7.94 -28.88
N ALA A 205 -22.10 -9.24 -28.60
CA ALA A 205 -22.03 -9.73 -27.22
C ALA A 205 -20.85 -9.17 -26.45
N PHE A 206 -19.69 -9.05 -27.11
CA PHE A 206 -18.50 -8.45 -26.51
C PHE A 206 -18.64 -6.93 -26.34
N ALA A 207 -19.08 -6.22 -27.38
CA ALA A 207 -19.22 -4.76 -27.36
C ALA A 207 -20.21 -4.28 -26.29
N LYS A 208 -21.26 -5.06 -26.02
CA LYS A 208 -22.28 -4.69 -25.01
C LYS A 208 -21.69 -4.53 -23.61
N ASP A 209 -20.80 -5.42 -23.19
CA ASP A 209 -20.28 -5.48 -21.83
C ASP A 209 -18.75 -5.19 -21.80
N GLY A 210 -18.16 -4.77 -22.93
CA GLY A 210 -16.72 -4.50 -23.09
C GLY A 210 -16.21 -3.37 -22.20
N PHE A 211 -17.09 -2.45 -21.80
CA PHE A 211 -16.76 -1.37 -20.87
C PHE A 211 -16.16 -1.87 -19.55
N ALA A 212 -16.55 -3.07 -19.08
CA ALA A 212 -15.98 -3.68 -17.88
C ALA A 212 -14.47 -3.93 -17.99
N VAL A 213 -13.97 -4.21 -19.20
CA VAL A 213 -12.54 -4.39 -19.47
C VAL A 213 -11.82 -3.03 -19.42
N ASP A 214 -12.43 -1.99 -19.94
CA ASP A 214 -11.86 -0.64 -19.94
C ASP A 214 -11.86 -0.05 -18.52
N GLU A 215 -12.87 -0.37 -17.71
CA GLU A 215 -12.92 -0.04 -16.30
C GLU A 215 -11.83 -0.80 -15.52
N LEU A 216 -11.64 -2.10 -15.77
CA LEU A 216 -10.54 -2.86 -15.18
C LEU A 216 -9.17 -2.32 -15.59
N LEU A 217 -9.01 -1.85 -16.83
CA LEU A 217 -7.81 -1.16 -17.29
C LEU A 217 -7.54 0.12 -16.48
N SER A 218 -8.57 0.92 -16.25
CA SER A 218 -8.48 2.15 -15.43
C SER A 218 -8.07 1.83 -14.00
N ILE A 219 -8.71 0.85 -13.38
CA ILE A 219 -8.37 0.34 -12.04
C ILE A 219 -6.91 -0.12 -11.99
N ALA A 220 -6.48 -0.94 -12.95
CA ALA A 220 -5.11 -1.43 -12.99
C ALA A 220 -4.06 -0.31 -13.13
N LYS A 221 -4.34 0.71 -13.93
CA LYS A 221 -3.47 1.90 -14.06
C LYS A 221 -3.37 2.66 -12.74
N THR A 222 -4.50 2.91 -12.10
CA THR A 222 -4.59 3.64 -10.83
C THR A 222 -3.84 2.89 -9.72
N LEU A 223 -4.08 1.59 -9.56
CA LEU A 223 -3.44 0.78 -8.52
C LEU A 223 -1.93 0.63 -8.73
N ARG A 224 -1.45 0.44 -9.96
CA ARG A 224 -0.01 0.39 -10.25
C ARG A 224 0.70 1.72 -10.01
N GLY A 225 0.00 2.84 -10.16
CA GLY A 225 0.53 4.17 -9.87
C GLY A 225 0.64 4.48 -8.38
N MET A 226 0.18 3.60 -7.49
CA MET A 226 0.30 3.81 -6.05
C MET A 226 1.75 3.71 -5.58
N PRO A 227 2.12 4.49 -4.55
CA PRO A 227 3.42 4.37 -3.90
C PRO A 227 3.66 2.95 -3.37
N VAL A 228 4.88 2.48 -3.53
CA VAL A 228 5.31 1.20 -2.96
C VAL A 228 5.71 1.43 -1.51
N VAL A 229 5.00 0.78 -0.60
CA VAL A 229 5.29 0.77 0.84
C VAL A 229 5.77 -0.63 1.19
N ASP A 230 6.86 -0.71 1.94
CA ASP A 230 7.32 -1.98 2.48
C ASP A 230 6.42 -2.33 3.69
N LEU A 231 5.72 -3.46 3.59
CA LEU A 231 4.71 -3.87 4.55
C LEU A 231 5.31 -4.49 5.82
N GLU A 232 6.57 -4.91 5.78
CA GLU A 232 7.25 -5.64 6.85
C GLU A 232 8.30 -4.80 7.58
N THR A 233 8.78 -3.75 6.94
CA THR A 233 9.82 -2.88 7.53
C THR A 233 9.24 -2.01 8.65
N PRO A 234 9.89 -1.99 9.85
CA PRO A 234 9.47 -1.12 10.94
C PRO A 234 9.40 0.33 10.48
N THR A 235 8.27 0.97 10.75
CA THR A 235 7.95 2.30 10.24
C THR A 235 7.71 3.28 11.39
N LEU A 236 8.39 4.42 11.38
CA LEU A 236 8.07 5.55 12.24
C LEU A 236 6.98 6.39 11.59
N CYS A 237 5.84 6.49 12.24
CA CYS A 237 4.70 7.27 11.77
C CYS A 237 4.60 8.57 12.58
N LEU A 238 4.77 9.73 11.92
CA LEU A 238 4.64 11.03 12.58
C LEU A 238 3.18 11.47 12.58
N VAL A 239 2.61 11.65 13.74
CA VAL A 239 1.20 11.98 13.95
C VAL A 239 1.05 13.28 14.73
N GLY A 240 -0.05 13.98 14.57
CA GLY A 240 -0.36 15.24 15.24
C GLY A 240 -1.19 16.18 14.39
N ALA A 241 -1.58 17.31 14.93
CA ALA A 241 -2.38 18.32 14.24
C ALA A 241 -1.70 18.85 12.96
N PRO A 242 -2.42 19.48 12.05
CA PRO A 242 -1.82 20.16 10.92
C PRO A 242 -0.78 21.23 11.38
N ASN A 243 0.26 21.47 10.61
CA ASN A 243 1.26 22.54 10.79
C ASN A 243 2.09 22.48 12.09
N VAL A 244 2.08 21.37 12.83
CA VAL A 244 2.91 21.20 14.05
C VAL A 244 4.39 20.90 13.76
N GLY A 245 4.79 20.78 12.49
CA GLY A 245 6.19 20.55 12.09
C GLY A 245 6.54 19.11 11.71
N LYS A 246 5.58 18.19 11.56
CA LYS A 246 5.79 16.77 11.17
C LYS A 246 6.68 16.61 9.93
N SER A 247 6.33 17.25 8.84
CA SER A 247 7.08 17.16 7.58
C SER A 247 8.52 17.66 7.69
N SER A 248 8.78 18.62 8.57
CA SER A 248 10.13 19.11 8.84
C SER A 248 10.94 18.07 9.60
N LEU A 249 10.33 17.41 10.58
CA LEU A 249 10.96 16.30 11.32
C LEU A 249 11.26 15.11 10.41
N VAL A 250 10.35 14.73 9.49
CA VAL A 250 10.61 13.66 8.51
C VAL A 250 11.87 13.96 7.69
N ARG A 251 12.06 15.21 7.24
CA ARG A 251 13.26 15.59 6.48
C ARG A 251 14.55 15.47 7.28
N ILE A 252 14.50 15.76 8.59
CA ILE A 252 15.67 15.68 9.49
C ILE A 252 15.99 14.24 9.90
N LEU A 253 14.95 13.42 10.08
CA LEU A 253 15.09 12.02 10.48
C LEU A 253 15.52 11.13 9.31
N SER A 254 15.17 11.50 8.08
CA SER A 254 15.52 10.72 6.88
C SER A 254 17.02 10.78 6.60
N SER A 255 17.60 9.63 6.24
CA SER A 255 19.02 9.51 5.83
C SER A 255 19.31 10.14 4.46
N GLY A 256 18.28 10.45 3.69
CA GLY A 256 18.35 11.05 2.37
C GLY A 256 17.14 11.95 2.10
N LYS A 257 16.96 12.36 0.85
CA LYS A 257 15.81 13.17 0.47
C LYS A 257 14.53 12.32 0.53
N PRO A 258 13.54 12.67 1.37
CA PRO A 258 12.26 11.96 1.39
C PRO A 258 11.53 12.09 0.05
N GLU A 259 10.86 11.03 -0.36
CA GLU A 259 10.02 10.99 -1.55
C GLU A 259 8.63 11.51 -1.24
N VAL A 260 8.02 12.20 -2.20
CA VAL A 260 6.61 12.61 -2.10
C VAL A 260 5.76 11.52 -2.73
N CYS A 261 5.02 10.81 -1.91
CA CYS A 261 4.11 9.76 -2.30
C CYS A 261 2.73 10.34 -2.59
N ASN A 262 2.28 10.25 -3.84
CA ASN A 262 0.96 10.72 -4.26
C ASN A 262 -0.01 9.53 -4.34
N TYR A 263 -1.11 9.62 -3.60
CA TYR A 263 -2.19 8.66 -3.68
C TYR A 263 -3.33 9.21 -4.54
N PRO A 264 -4.01 8.40 -5.35
CA PRO A 264 -5.03 8.87 -6.30
C PRO A 264 -6.20 9.61 -5.65
N PHE A 265 -6.48 9.32 -4.39
CA PHE A 265 -7.57 9.90 -3.61
C PHE A 265 -7.14 11.09 -2.73
N THR A 266 -5.90 11.57 -2.88
CA THR A 266 -5.37 12.66 -2.07
C THR A 266 -4.96 13.86 -2.94
N THR A 267 -5.21 15.06 -2.44
CA THR A 267 -4.78 16.32 -3.09
C THR A 267 -3.38 16.75 -2.69
N ARG A 268 -2.81 16.14 -1.64
CA ARG A 268 -1.46 16.42 -1.12
C ARG A 268 -0.70 15.13 -0.98
N GLY A 269 0.56 15.13 -1.41
CA GLY A 269 1.45 13.99 -1.23
C GLY A 269 1.88 13.82 0.23
N ILE A 270 2.16 12.59 0.60
CA ILE A 270 2.71 12.21 1.90
C ILE A 270 4.22 12.05 1.73
N LEU A 271 4.99 12.62 2.66
CA LEU A 271 6.44 12.43 2.67
C LEU A 271 6.78 11.06 3.26
N MET A 272 7.57 10.30 2.52
CA MET A 272 8.12 9.04 2.98
C MET A 272 9.64 9.05 2.83
N GLY A 273 10.34 8.70 3.90
CA GLY A 273 11.79 8.63 3.91
C GLY A 273 12.27 7.31 4.47
N HIS A 274 13.58 7.11 4.41
CA HIS A 274 14.25 5.97 5.00
C HIS A 274 15.25 6.43 6.03
N MET A 275 15.41 5.65 7.10
CA MET A 275 16.36 5.89 8.19
C MET A 275 17.29 4.69 8.33
N GLY A 276 18.49 4.92 8.89
CA GLY A 276 19.45 3.88 9.20
C GLY A 276 20.46 3.60 8.08
N SER A 277 21.23 2.52 8.24
CA SER A 277 22.27 2.07 7.32
C SER A 277 21.76 0.98 6.36
N SER A 278 22.62 0.53 5.44
CA SER A 278 22.30 -0.56 4.50
C SER A 278 21.87 -1.87 5.17
N THR A 279 22.31 -2.11 6.40
CA THR A 279 21.98 -3.32 7.18
C THR A 279 20.76 -3.13 8.09
N ASN A 280 20.48 -1.89 8.51
CA ASN A 280 19.39 -1.55 9.42
C ASN A 280 18.53 -0.45 8.81
N ARG A 281 17.63 -0.83 7.91
CA ARG A 281 16.75 0.10 7.22
C ARG A 281 15.40 0.18 7.92
N PHE A 282 14.94 1.40 8.17
CA PHE A 282 13.63 1.73 8.70
C PHE A 282 12.92 2.69 7.76
N GLN A 283 11.61 2.72 7.80
CA GLN A 283 10.81 3.74 7.11
C GLN A 283 10.40 4.84 8.07
N VAL A 284 10.29 6.05 7.56
CA VAL A 284 9.66 7.18 8.26
C VAL A 284 8.63 7.80 7.34
N THR A 285 7.42 7.99 7.84
CA THR A 285 6.32 8.56 7.07
C THR A 285 5.72 9.76 7.78
N ASP A 286 5.52 10.84 7.01
CA ASP A 286 4.62 11.91 7.42
C ASP A 286 3.19 11.41 7.34
N THR A 287 2.34 11.90 8.20
CA THR A 287 0.91 11.69 8.05
C THR A 287 0.19 13.02 7.93
N PRO A 288 -0.91 13.07 7.20
CA PRO A 288 -1.79 14.22 7.24
C PRO A 288 -2.20 14.53 8.67
N GLY A 289 -2.34 15.82 8.97
CA GLY A 289 -2.78 16.24 10.30
C GLY A 289 -4.14 15.67 10.64
N LEU A 290 -4.23 15.05 11.80
CA LEU A 290 -5.48 14.54 12.34
C LEU A 290 -6.21 15.66 13.08
N LEU A 291 -7.53 15.74 12.88
CA LEU A 291 -8.42 16.61 13.59
C LEU A 291 -9.33 15.78 14.54
N ASN A 292 -9.90 16.45 15.54
CA ASN A 292 -10.83 15.81 16.46
C ASN A 292 -12.20 15.63 15.77
N ARG A 293 -12.39 14.47 15.15
CA ARG A 293 -13.59 14.10 14.39
C ARG A 293 -13.91 12.63 14.59
N ASP A 294 -15.17 12.27 14.43
CA ASP A 294 -15.61 10.88 14.40
C ASP A 294 -15.08 10.17 13.12
N ASP A 295 -14.93 8.86 13.17
CA ASP A 295 -14.32 8.08 12.08
C ASP A 295 -15.11 8.20 10.76
N GLU A 296 -16.43 8.41 10.82
CA GLU A 296 -17.30 8.60 9.65
C GLU A 296 -17.06 9.94 8.95
N GLU A 297 -16.75 11.00 9.71
CA GLU A 297 -16.47 12.33 9.19
C GLU A 297 -15.04 12.54 8.71
N ARG A 298 -14.16 11.56 8.91
CA ARG A 298 -12.75 11.63 8.49
C ARG A 298 -12.62 11.66 6.98
N ASN A 299 -11.79 12.55 6.50
CA ASN A 299 -11.44 12.59 5.08
C ASN A 299 -10.51 11.40 4.70
N ASN A 300 -10.34 11.18 3.39
CA ASN A 300 -9.52 10.06 2.90
C ASN A 300 -8.06 10.11 3.38
N LEU A 301 -7.52 11.30 3.61
CA LEU A 301 -6.16 11.48 4.15
C LEU A 301 -6.06 11.02 5.60
N GLU A 302 -7.03 11.35 6.43
CA GLU A 302 -7.11 10.90 7.82
C GLU A 302 -7.34 9.38 7.90
N LYS A 303 -8.22 8.84 7.03
CA LYS A 303 -8.43 7.39 6.90
C LYS A 303 -7.17 6.64 6.47
N LEU A 304 -6.37 7.23 5.57
CA LEU A 304 -5.08 6.68 5.20
C LEU A 304 -4.10 6.64 6.39
N THR A 305 -4.06 7.71 7.20
CA THR A 305 -3.26 7.73 8.43
C THR A 305 -3.65 6.58 9.36
N LEU A 306 -4.95 6.39 9.59
CA LEU A 306 -5.43 5.29 10.42
C LEU A 306 -5.11 3.92 9.83
N ALA A 307 -5.17 3.76 8.51
CA ALA A 307 -4.79 2.52 7.84
C ALA A 307 -3.28 2.21 8.02
N VAL A 308 -2.41 3.21 7.93
CA VAL A 308 -0.98 3.07 8.23
C VAL A 308 -0.78 2.59 9.68
N LEU A 309 -1.40 3.27 10.63
CA LEU A 309 -1.28 2.93 12.06
C LEU A 309 -1.84 1.56 12.40
N SER A 310 -2.96 1.15 11.78
CA SER A 310 -3.64 -0.10 12.11
C SER A 310 -3.00 -1.33 11.48
N HIS A 311 -2.32 -1.17 10.33
CA HIS A 311 -1.96 -2.32 9.49
C HIS A 311 -0.48 -2.45 9.16
N LEU A 312 0.34 -1.42 9.41
CA LEU A 312 1.78 -1.52 9.26
C LEU A 312 2.47 -1.68 10.61
N PRO A 313 3.69 -2.24 10.66
CA PRO A 313 4.44 -2.38 11.90
C PRO A 313 5.00 -1.03 12.36
N THR A 314 4.12 -0.16 12.88
CA THR A 314 4.43 1.23 13.19
C THR A 314 4.82 1.47 14.64
N ALA A 315 5.81 2.35 14.84
CA ALA A 315 6.00 3.12 16.06
C ALA A 315 5.45 4.54 15.81
N ILE A 316 4.86 5.15 16.81
CA ILE A 316 4.17 6.43 16.70
C ILE A 316 5.03 7.54 17.33
N LEU A 317 5.34 8.57 16.55
CA LEU A 317 5.91 9.81 17.05
C LEU A 317 4.82 10.88 17.01
N TYR A 318 4.30 11.26 18.18
CA TYR A 318 3.28 12.29 18.27
C TYR A 318 3.91 13.66 18.47
N VAL A 319 3.56 14.61 17.60
CA VAL A 319 4.12 15.96 17.60
C VAL A 319 3.08 16.94 18.13
N HIS A 320 3.38 17.56 19.27
CA HIS A 320 2.60 18.64 19.87
C HIS A 320 3.23 19.99 19.54
N ASP A 321 2.39 20.98 19.29
CA ASP A 321 2.75 22.39 19.20
C ASP A 321 2.03 23.17 20.31
N LEU A 322 2.77 23.52 21.36
CA LEU A 322 2.24 24.26 22.50
C LEU A 322 2.11 25.77 22.24
N THR A 323 2.68 26.28 21.12
CA THR A 323 2.59 27.70 20.73
C THR A 323 1.17 28.10 20.30
N GLY A 324 0.39 27.13 19.81
CA GLY A 324 -0.93 27.38 19.20
C GLY A 324 -0.86 27.97 17.79
N GLU A 325 0.33 28.27 17.24
CA GLU A 325 0.50 28.84 15.88
C GLU A 325 0.09 27.87 14.77
N CYS A 326 -0.03 26.59 15.09
CA CYS A 326 -0.47 25.58 14.10
C CYS A 326 -1.98 25.70 13.73
N GLY A 327 -2.73 26.56 14.44
CA GLY A 327 -4.18 26.74 14.22
C GLY A 327 -5.06 25.74 14.98
N THR A 328 -4.45 24.83 15.78
CA THR A 328 -5.15 23.91 16.67
C THR A 328 -4.73 24.18 18.10
N SER A 329 -5.66 24.37 19.01
CA SER A 329 -5.33 24.66 20.41
C SER A 329 -4.56 23.50 21.06
N PRO A 330 -3.67 23.74 22.02
CA PRO A 330 -3.01 22.66 22.77
C PRO A 330 -4.02 21.68 23.40
N SER A 331 -5.16 22.15 23.91
CA SER A 331 -6.21 21.30 24.46
C SER A 331 -6.79 20.33 23.44
N ASP A 332 -7.07 20.81 22.22
CA ASP A 332 -7.57 19.94 21.12
C ASP A 332 -6.51 18.93 20.68
N GLN A 333 -5.24 19.34 20.62
CA GLN A 333 -4.14 18.44 20.30
C GLN A 333 -4.02 17.31 21.33
N PHE A 334 -4.18 17.61 22.63
CA PHE A 334 -4.20 16.60 23.70
C PHE A 334 -5.44 15.72 23.67
N ALA A 335 -6.60 16.24 23.26
CA ALA A 335 -7.80 15.43 23.05
C ALA A 335 -7.61 14.40 21.93
N ILE A 336 -7.03 14.83 20.79
CA ILE A 336 -6.68 13.94 19.68
C ILE A 336 -5.65 12.89 20.16
N TYR A 337 -4.62 13.31 20.86
CA TYR A 337 -3.61 12.43 21.43
C TYR A 337 -4.21 11.36 22.33
N ALA A 338 -5.06 11.74 23.26
CA ALA A 338 -5.70 10.81 24.19
C ALA A 338 -6.56 9.75 23.45
N GLY A 339 -7.33 10.16 22.46
CA GLY A 339 -8.12 9.25 21.63
C GLY A 339 -7.27 8.26 20.86
N LEU A 340 -6.17 8.74 20.25
CA LEU A 340 -5.24 7.88 19.53
C LEU A 340 -4.47 6.94 20.47
N LYS A 341 -4.03 7.45 21.63
CA LYS A 341 -3.31 6.65 22.65
C LYS A 341 -4.17 5.51 23.17
N GLN A 342 -5.47 5.75 23.34
CA GLN A 342 -6.44 4.71 23.72
C GLN A 342 -6.63 3.68 22.61
N ARG A 343 -6.73 4.11 21.35
CA ARG A 343 -6.95 3.24 20.18
C ARG A 343 -5.72 2.39 19.86
N PHE A 344 -4.52 2.97 19.97
CA PHE A 344 -3.23 2.36 19.61
C PHE A 344 -2.32 2.15 20.84
N LYS A 345 -2.88 1.69 21.95
CA LYS A 345 -2.19 1.51 23.24
C LYS A 345 -1.01 0.54 23.19
N ASP A 346 -1.06 -0.43 22.28
CA ASP A 346 -0.03 -1.48 22.16
C ASP A 346 1.15 -1.06 21.28
N HIS A 347 1.07 0.11 20.63
CA HIS A 347 2.16 0.67 19.84
C HIS A 347 3.25 1.28 20.75
N LEU A 348 4.46 1.38 20.21
CA LEU A 348 5.53 2.15 20.83
C LEU A 348 5.32 3.63 20.51
N TRP A 349 5.41 4.49 21.52
CA TRP A 349 5.14 5.92 21.42
C TRP A 349 6.37 6.74 21.79
N ILE A 350 6.57 7.84 21.04
CA ILE A 350 7.49 8.92 21.33
C ILE A 350 6.66 10.20 21.30
N ASP A 351 6.68 10.96 22.39
CA ASP A 351 5.98 12.23 22.49
C ASP A 351 6.99 13.38 22.34
N VAL A 352 6.67 14.36 21.49
CA VAL A 352 7.57 15.46 21.13
C VAL A 352 6.83 16.79 21.22
N PHE A 353 7.43 17.75 21.91
CA PHE A 353 7.06 19.17 21.84
C PHE A 353 7.93 19.85 20.79
N SER A 354 7.31 20.30 19.72
CA SER A 354 7.98 21.02 18.63
C SER A 354 8.06 22.52 18.89
N LYS A 355 8.87 23.23 18.09
CA LYS A 355 9.04 24.70 18.14
C LYS A 355 9.45 25.24 19.51
N CYS A 356 10.32 24.50 20.23
CA CYS A 356 10.75 24.88 21.56
C CYS A 356 11.51 26.21 21.63
N ASP A 357 12.04 26.66 20.49
CA ASP A 357 12.70 27.98 20.34
C ASP A 357 11.76 29.17 20.56
N ILE A 358 10.45 28.98 20.48
CA ILE A 358 9.44 30.03 20.66
C ILE A 358 8.81 29.96 22.07
N LEU A 359 8.93 28.83 22.75
CA LEU A 359 8.24 28.57 24.01
C LEU A 359 9.08 29.03 25.23
N THR A 360 8.40 29.59 26.21
CA THR A 360 9.01 29.93 27.53
C THR A 360 8.85 28.77 28.51
N SER A 361 9.64 28.76 29.57
CA SER A 361 9.61 27.70 30.61
C SER A 361 8.24 27.48 31.20
N SER A 362 7.42 28.52 31.36
CA SER A 362 6.04 28.43 31.88
C SER A 362 5.08 27.62 31.02
N HIS A 363 5.29 27.53 29.71
CA HIS A 363 4.48 26.70 28.82
C HIS A 363 4.72 25.21 29.08
N PHE A 364 5.96 24.84 29.46
CA PHE A 364 6.30 23.43 29.71
C PHE A 364 5.89 22.95 31.09
N GLU A 365 5.83 23.84 32.10
CA GLU A 365 5.44 23.47 33.48
C GLU A 365 4.07 22.84 33.55
N LYS A 366 3.13 23.34 32.74
CA LYS A 366 1.75 22.77 32.63
C LYS A 366 1.73 21.35 32.11
N TYR A 367 2.73 20.92 31.34
CA TYR A 367 2.80 19.64 30.65
C TYR A 367 4.06 18.84 31.01
N ALA A 368 4.73 19.18 32.09
CA ALA A 368 5.99 18.57 32.52
C ALA A 368 5.91 17.05 32.75
N ASP A 369 4.74 16.56 33.18
CA ASP A 369 4.51 15.15 33.49
C ASP A 369 4.39 14.25 32.23
N CYS A 370 4.40 14.81 31.03
CA CYS A 370 4.20 14.04 29.79
C CYS A 370 5.45 13.28 29.33
N GLY A 371 6.65 13.60 29.87
CA GLY A 371 7.90 12.96 29.45
C GLY A 371 8.26 13.17 27.97
N ALA A 372 7.68 14.19 27.32
CA ALA A 372 7.89 14.48 25.92
C ALA A 372 9.25 15.16 25.68
N LEU A 373 9.91 14.78 24.61
CA LEU A 373 11.16 15.39 24.15
C LEU A 373 10.90 16.79 23.61
N ARG A 374 11.74 17.75 24.00
CA ARG A 374 11.67 19.12 23.48
C ARG A 374 12.57 19.25 22.28
N VAL A 375 12.01 19.71 21.16
CA VAL A 375 12.78 19.84 19.92
C VAL A 375 12.49 21.15 19.21
N SER A 376 13.52 21.71 18.59
CA SER A 376 13.40 22.77 17.62
C SER A 376 14.16 22.40 16.34
N VAL A 377 13.44 22.42 15.24
CA VAL A 377 14.05 22.24 13.89
C VAL A 377 14.90 23.45 13.51
N LYS A 378 14.60 24.63 14.05
CA LYS A 378 15.27 25.89 13.73
C LYS A 378 16.61 26.05 14.45
N THR A 379 16.66 25.67 15.73
CA THR A 379 17.88 25.77 16.59
C THR A 379 18.61 24.46 16.71
N GLU A 380 18.07 23.37 16.13
CA GLU A 380 18.58 21.99 16.25
C GLU A 380 18.56 21.42 17.68
N GLU A 381 17.95 22.12 18.63
CA GLU A 381 17.82 21.69 20.01
C GLU A 381 17.04 20.38 20.12
N GLY A 382 17.52 19.44 20.93
CA GLY A 382 16.87 18.15 21.19
C GLY A 382 16.88 17.15 20.02
N LEU A 383 17.36 17.51 18.83
CA LEU A 383 17.32 16.63 17.65
C LEU A 383 18.24 15.40 17.81
N SER A 384 19.37 15.52 18.46
CA SER A 384 20.27 14.38 18.70
C SER A 384 19.65 13.35 19.64
N GLU A 385 18.99 13.81 20.70
CA GLU A 385 18.27 12.97 21.66
C GLU A 385 17.07 12.29 20.98
N LEU A 386 16.32 13.05 20.15
CA LEU A 386 15.22 12.50 19.37
C LEU A 386 15.70 11.39 18.43
N LYS A 387 16.79 11.58 17.69
CA LYS A 387 17.35 10.54 16.80
C LYS A 387 17.73 9.28 17.57
N ALA A 388 18.41 9.41 18.69
CA ALA A 388 18.78 8.27 19.54
C ALA A 388 17.56 7.52 20.08
N THR A 389 16.53 8.26 20.51
CA THR A 389 15.26 7.67 20.98
C THR A 389 14.52 6.94 19.87
N VAL A 390 14.45 7.53 18.67
CA VAL A 390 13.83 6.92 17.49
C VAL A 390 14.54 5.63 17.10
N ASP A 391 15.87 5.63 17.08
CA ASP A 391 16.66 4.43 16.77
C ASP A 391 16.39 3.31 17.78
N CYS A 392 16.34 3.64 19.08
CA CYS A 392 16.02 2.69 20.14
C CYS A 392 14.62 2.07 19.95
N VAL A 393 13.61 2.91 19.69
CA VAL A 393 12.21 2.49 19.54
C VAL A 393 12.03 1.65 18.27
N LEU A 394 12.64 2.00 17.14
CA LEU A 394 12.55 1.23 15.90
C LEU A 394 13.26 -0.12 16.00
N ASN A 395 14.37 -0.21 16.71
CA ASN A 395 15.01 -1.50 17.00
C ASN A 395 14.13 -2.36 17.92
N ALA A 396 13.49 -1.78 18.92
CA ALA A 396 12.52 -2.49 19.76
C ALA A 396 11.32 -2.98 18.94
N GLN A 397 10.81 -2.18 18.00
CA GLN A 397 9.73 -2.58 17.08
C GLN A 397 10.16 -3.76 16.18
N ARG A 398 11.38 -3.73 15.63
CA ARG A 398 11.94 -4.86 14.87
C ARG A 398 11.98 -6.13 15.69
N ASN A 399 12.46 -6.06 16.93
CA ASN A 399 12.52 -7.23 17.80
C ASN A 399 11.13 -7.81 18.11
N ARG A 400 10.09 -6.96 18.21
CA ARG A 400 8.70 -7.43 18.32
C ARG A 400 8.24 -8.18 17.09
N ILE A 401 8.54 -7.68 15.88
CA ILE A 401 8.19 -8.36 14.62
C ILE A 401 8.86 -9.73 14.56
N ILE A 402 10.17 -9.81 14.84
CA ILE A 402 10.91 -11.09 14.82
C ILE A 402 10.36 -12.07 15.84
N ALA A 403 9.89 -11.62 16.99
CA ALA A 403 9.32 -12.49 18.03
C ALA A 403 7.91 -13.01 17.69
N THR A 404 7.21 -12.38 16.74
CA THR A 404 5.85 -12.76 16.32
C THR A 404 5.81 -13.52 14.99
N SER A 405 6.92 -13.55 14.24
CA SER A 405 7.13 -14.33 13.00
C SER A 405 7.59 -15.75 13.30
#